data_1b7ee168779b4023fe5da4df3f53809b
#
_entry.id   1b7ee168779b4023fe5da4df3f53809b
#
_cell.length_a   1.000
_cell.length_b   1.000
_cell.length_c   1.000
_cell.angle_alpha   90.00
_cell.angle_beta   90.00
_cell.angle_gamma   90.00
#
_symmetry.space_group_name_H-M   'P 1'
#
loop_
_entity.id
_entity.type
_entity.pdbx_description
1 polymer ?
#
loop_
_entity_poly.entity_id
_entity_poly.type
_entity_poly.pdbx_seq_one_letter_code
_entity_poly.pdbx_strand_id
1 'polypeptide(L)'
;IHAGTGGVGMAAGQLARHLGVEGFATASKGKWDTLRAMGFDDDHISDSRSLEFEDKFRAATGGRGFDVVLDSLAGEFVDASLRLVAPGGVFLEMGKTDIRDPGVIAQQYPGVRYRAFDLFEPGRPRMHQYMLELATLFGDGVLRPLPVTTFDVRRAPAALRYLSQARHTGKVVMLMPGSWAAGTVLITGGTGMAGSAVARHVVARHGVRNLVLVSRRGPDAPGAAELVAELAAAGAQVQVVACDAADRAALAKVIADIPVQHPLSGVIHTAGALDDAVVMSLTPDRVDVVLRSKVDAAWHLHELTRDLDVSAFVMFSSMAGLVGSSGQANYAAANSFLDALAAHRRAHGLPAISLGWGLWDQASAMTGGL
;
A
#
# COMPACT_ATOMS: atom_id res chain seq x y z
N ILE A 1 -17.31 3.38 26.93
CA ILE A 1 -16.71 2.88 25.69
C ILE A 1 -15.20 2.96 25.82
N HIS A 2 -14.52 1.83 25.89
CA HIS A 2 -13.06 1.80 25.89
C HIS A 2 -12.49 1.93 24.48
N ALA A 3 -11.24 2.44 24.40
CA ALA A 3 -10.59 2.75 23.12
C ALA A 3 -11.46 3.65 22.19
N GLY A 4 -12.08 4.68 22.74
CA GLY A 4 -13.07 5.54 22.11
C GLY A 4 -12.65 6.19 20.78
N THR A 5 -11.34 6.32 20.49
CA THR A 5 -10.80 6.85 19.23
C THR A 5 -10.40 5.75 18.23
N GLY A 6 -10.55 4.48 18.60
CA GLY A 6 -10.40 3.36 17.68
C GLY A 6 -11.64 3.19 16.79
N GLY A 7 -11.53 2.37 15.74
CA GLY A 7 -12.62 2.21 14.78
C GLY A 7 -13.94 1.76 15.41
N VAL A 8 -13.93 0.78 16.33
CA VAL A 8 -15.15 0.33 17.01
C VAL A 8 -15.65 1.39 17.99
N GLY A 9 -14.74 1.99 18.78
CA GLY A 9 -15.13 3.02 19.78
C GLY A 9 -15.76 4.25 19.12
N MET A 10 -15.21 4.73 18.02
CA MET A 10 -15.81 5.86 17.27
C MET A 10 -17.18 5.52 16.69
N ALA A 11 -17.36 4.31 16.16
CA ALA A 11 -18.66 3.86 15.66
C ALA A 11 -19.68 3.76 16.80
N ALA A 12 -19.29 3.16 17.92
CA ALA A 12 -20.12 3.07 19.12
C ALA A 12 -20.52 4.45 19.67
N GLY A 13 -19.59 5.43 19.67
CA GLY A 13 -19.88 6.80 20.07
C GLY A 13 -20.92 7.49 19.17
N GLN A 14 -20.86 7.26 17.84
CA GLN A 14 -21.88 7.78 16.92
C GLN A 14 -23.25 7.14 17.18
N LEU A 15 -23.30 5.83 17.36
CA LEU A 15 -24.54 5.11 17.66
C LEU A 15 -25.12 5.53 19.02
N ALA A 16 -24.30 5.65 20.05
CA ALA A 16 -24.75 6.11 21.36
C ALA A 16 -25.42 7.48 21.28
N ARG A 17 -24.82 8.41 20.54
CA ARG A 17 -25.42 9.72 20.27
C ARG A 17 -26.74 9.63 19.50
N HIS A 18 -26.82 8.81 18.46
CA HIS A 18 -28.06 8.60 17.72
C HIS A 18 -29.17 8.05 18.60
N LEU A 19 -28.85 7.17 19.52
CA LEU A 19 -29.78 6.58 20.49
C LEU A 19 -30.12 7.51 21.67
N GLY A 20 -29.53 8.70 21.74
CA GLY A 20 -29.73 9.65 22.85
C GLY A 20 -29.13 9.17 24.16
N VAL A 21 -28.12 8.31 24.13
CA VAL A 21 -27.45 7.76 25.31
C VAL A 21 -26.27 8.62 25.69
N GLU A 22 -26.18 8.97 26.99
CA GLU A 22 -24.99 9.65 27.55
C GLU A 22 -23.77 8.72 27.44
N GLY A 23 -22.71 9.22 26.85
CA GLY A 23 -21.52 8.43 26.54
C GLY A 23 -20.28 8.87 27.30
N PHE A 24 -19.52 7.91 27.80
CA PHE A 24 -18.20 8.10 28.41
C PHE A 24 -17.18 7.32 27.60
N ALA A 25 -15.97 7.85 27.44
CA ALA A 25 -14.96 7.20 26.61
C ALA A 25 -13.55 7.28 27.21
N THR A 26 -12.78 6.20 27.02
CA THR A 26 -11.34 6.24 27.34
C THR A 26 -10.51 6.29 26.06
N ALA A 27 -9.45 7.10 26.08
CA ALA A 27 -8.41 7.16 25.07
C ALA A 27 -7.09 7.65 25.69
N SER A 28 -5.96 7.40 25.04
CA SER A 28 -4.70 8.00 25.48
C SER A 28 -4.77 9.53 25.39
N LYS A 29 -4.13 10.23 26.33
CA LYS A 29 -4.21 11.71 26.49
C LYS A 29 -4.00 12.48 25.18
N GLY A 30 -3.05 12.05 24.33
CA GLY A 30 -2.78 12.69 23.03
C GLY A 30 -3.91 12.57 22.00
N LYS A 31 -5.01 11.86 22.31
CA LYS A 31 -6.18 11.68 21.42
C LYS A 31 -7.47 12.28 22.00
N TRP A 32 -7.41 12.97 23.12
CA TRP A 32 -8.60 13.54 23.76
C TRP A 32 -9.30 14.58 22.89
N ASP A 33 -8.53 15.36 22.12
CA ASP A 33 -9.12 16.32 21.16
C ASP A 33 -10.01 15.65 20.13
N THR A 34 -9.70 14.41 19.73
CA THR A 34 -10.59 13.62 18.88
C THR A 34 -11.92 13.29 19.58
N LEU A 35 -11.87 12.92 20.86
CA LEU A 35 -13.10 12.65 21.63
C LEU A 35 -13.92 13.95 21.83
N ARG A 36 -13.27 15.07 22.13
CA ARG A 36 -13.94 16.39 22.20
C ARG A 36 -14.61 16.75 20.88
N ALA A 37 -13.92 16.55 19.75
CA ALA A 37 -14.50 16.77 18.42
C ALA A 37 -15.67 15.83 18.12
N MET A 38 -15.71 14.65 18.75
CA MET A 38 -16.85 13.75 18.73
C MET A 38 -17.98 14.16 19.70
N GLY A 39 -17.81 15.22 20.50
CA GLY A 39 -18.79 15.78 21.42
C GLY A 39 -18.83 15.13 22.80
N PHE A 40 -17.72 14.53 23.24
CA PHE A 40 -17.54 14.15 24.63
C PHE A 40 -16.98 15.32 25.42
N ASP A 41 -17.57 15.62 26.56
CA ASP A 41 -17.07 16.63 27.49
C ASP A 41 -15.88 16.09 28.29
N ASP A 42 -15.10 16.97 28.90
CA ASP A 42 -13.90 16.58 29.64
C ASP A 42 -14.19 15.65 30.83
N ASP A 43 -15.35 15.76 31.46
CA ASP A 43 -15.78 14.86 32.54
C ASP A 43 -16.13 13.45 32.03
N HIS A 44 -16.44 13.32 30.74
CA HIS A 44 -16.77 12.07 30.08
C HIS A 44 -15.57 11.39 29.38
N ILE A 45 -14.37 12.00 29.49
CA ILE A 45 -13.15 11.47 28.88
C ILE A 45 -12.16 11.07 29.99
N SER A 46 -11.50 9.93 29.87
CA SER A 46 -10.40 9.53 30.75
C SER A 46 -9.26 8.84 30.00
N ASP A 47 -8.10 8.70 30.67
CA ASP A 47 -6.93 8.05 30.10
C ASP A 47 -7.14 6.53 30.03
N SER A 48 -6.91 5.95 28.84
CA SER A 48 -6.98 4.50 28.64
C SER A 48 -5.75 3.75 29.15
N ARG A 49 -4.73 4.43 29.68
CA ARG A 49 -3.48 3.85 30.14
C ARG A 49 -3.31 3.87 31.66
N SER A 50 -4.32 4.33 32.39
CA SER A 50 -4.38 4.33 33.85
C SER A 50 -5.76 3.89 34.30
N LEU A 51 -5.88 3.50 35.56
CA LEU A 51 -7.16 3.13 36.17
C LEU A 51 -7.93 4.34 36.68
N GLU A 52 -7.44 5.58 36.48
CA GLU A 52 -8.11 6.83 36.90
C GLU A 52 -9.53 6.97 36.37
N PHE A 53 -9.85 6.29 35.27
CA PHE A 53 -11.20 6.30 34.70
C PHE A 53 -12.25 5.74 35.68
N GLU A 54 -11.90 4.80 36.57
CA GLU A 54 -12.84 4.20 37.49
C GLU A 54 -13.38 5.25 38.48
N ASP A 55 -12.48 5.96 39.17
CA ASP A 55 -12.87 6.98 40.15
C ASP A 55 -13.54 8.16 39.46
N LYS A 56 -12.96 8.63 38.34
CA LYS A 56 -13.50 9.75 37.58
C LYS A 56 -14.93 9.50 37.12
N PHE A 57 -15.17 8.38 36.49
CA PHE A 57 -16.49 8.04 35.93
C PHE A 57 -17.49 7.66 37.03
N ARG A 58 -17.04 7.07 38.12
CA ARG A 58 -17.87 6.86 39.31
C ARG A 58 -18.37 8.17 39.88
N ALA A 59 -17.50 9.16 39.99
CA ALA A 59 -17.87 10.49 40.46
C ALA A 59 -18.83 11.20 39.48
N ALA A 60 -18.53 11.16 38.19
CA ALA A 60 -19.36 11.79 37.15
C ALA A 60 -20.78 11.18 37.06
N THR A 61 -20.93 9.88 37.39
CA THR A 61 -22.23 9.21 37.42
C THR A 61 -22.92 9.27 38.80
N GLY A 62 -22.43 10.10 39.73
CA GLY A 62 -22.95 10.20 41.10
C GLY A 62 -22.88 8.86 41.85
N GLY A 63 -21.94 8.00 41.55
CA GLY A 63 -21.74 6.70 42.18
C GLY A 63 -22.61 5.56 41.57
N ARG A 64 -23.53 5.87 40.65
CA ARG A 64 -24.45 4.88 40.04
C ARG A 64 -23.74 3.88 39.14
N GLY A 65 -22.76 4.35 38.36
CA GLY A 65 -22.11 3.55 37.33
C GLY A 65 -22.89 3.53 36.01
N PHE A 66 -22.56 2.58 35.11
CA PHE A 66 -23.01 2.51 33.73
C PHE A 66 -24.03 1.39 33.47
N ASP A 67 -25.04 1.67 32.67
CA ASP A 67 -25.98 0.67 32.19
C ASP A 67 -25.35 -0.28 31.16
N VAL A 68 -24.38 0.22 30.37
CA VAL A 68 -23.66 -0.56 29.37
C VAL A 68 -22.18 -0.18 29.36
N VAL A 69 -21.32 -1.17 29.46
CA VAL A 69 -19.87 -1.05 29.22
C VAL A 69 -19.52 -1.81 27.96
N LEU A 70 -18.86 -1.17 27.01
CA LEU A 70 -18.25 -1.81 25.84
C LEU A 70 -16.74 -1.90 26.06
N ASP A 71 -16.25 -3.11 26.26
CA ASP A 71 -14.87 -3.39 26.63
C ASP A 71 -14.07 -4.10 25.56
N SER A 72 -12.76 -3.84 25.55
CA SER A 72 -11.75 -4.50 24.73
C SER A 72 -10.39 -4.52 25.41
N LEU A 73 -10.38 -4.35 26.72
CA LEU A 73 -9.16 -4.27 27.55
C LEU A 73 -8.75 -5.65 28.05
N ALA A 74 -7.80 -5.71 28.96
CA ALA A 74 -7.35 -6.93 29.61
C ALA A 74 -6.84 -6.65 31.03
N GLY A 75 -6.74 -7.69 31.86
CA GLY A 75 -6.22 -7.60 33.21
C GLY A 75 -7.05 -6.70 34.13
N GLU A 76 -6.37 -5.92 34.95
CA GLU A 76 -6.97 -5.04 35.97
C GLU A 76 -7.96 -3.99 35.40
N PHE A 77 -7.80 -3.65 34.11
CA PHE A 77 -8.73 -2.72 33.45
C PHE A 77 -10.12 -3.32 33.24
N VAL A 78 -10.22 -4.64 33.01
CA VAL A 78 -11.50 -5.36 32.94
C VAL A 78 -12.18 -5.33 34.32
N ASP A 79 -11.43 -5.58 35.37
CA ASP A 79 -11.97 -5.60 36.74
C ASP A 79 -12.45 -4.20 37.18
N ALA A 80 -11.68 -3.15 36.87
CA ALA A 80 -12.08 -1.76 37.09
C ALA A 80 -13.35 -1.39 36.32
N SER A 81 -13.45 -1.85 35.07
CA SER A 81 -14.64 -1.62 34.23
C SER A 81 -15.86 -2.36 34.71
N LEU A 82 -15.72 -3.60 35.24
CA LEU A 82 -16.79 -4.36 35.84
C LEU A 82 -17.35 -3.68 37.08
N ARG A 83 -16.48 -3.08 37.90
CA ARG A 83 -16.90 -2.32 39.09
C ARG A 83 -17.70 -1.04 38.76
N LEU A 84 -17.60 -0.56 37.52
CA LEU A 84 -18.37 0.59 37.04
C LEU A 84 -19.73 0.21 36.45
N VAL A 85 -20.05 -1.08 36.29
CA VAL A 85 -21.36 -1.48 35.78
C VAL A 85 -22.41 -1.33 36.88
N ALA A 86 -23.49 -0.61 36.58
CA ALA A 86 -24.62 -0.45 37.48
C ALA A 86 -25.37 -1.76 37.71
N PRO A 87 -26.07 -1.96 38.85
CA PRO A 87 -26.92 -3.12 39.05
C PRO A 87 -27.97 -3.27 37.91
N GLY A 88 -28.03 -4.44 37.30
CA GLY A 88 -28.86 -4.71 36.12
C GLY A 88 -28.19 -4.30 34.78
N GLY A 89 -27.03 -3.70 34.82
CA GLY A 89 -26.27 -3.30 33.63
C GLY A 89 -25.63 -4.46 32.87
N VAL A 90 -25.09 -4.15 31.72
CA VAL A 90 -24.48 -5.12 30.79
C VAL A 90 -23.02 -4.76 30.52
N PHE A 91 -22.16 -5.74 30.69
CA PHE A 91 -20.77 -5.69 30.25
C PHE A 91 -20.61 -6.46 28.94
N LEU A 92 -20.28 -5.76 27.87
CA LEU A 92 -20.08 -6.29 26.54
C LEU A 92 -18.58 -6.42 26.26
N GLU A 93 -18.08 -7.65 26.26
CA GLU A 93 -16.69 -7.96 26.00
C GLU A 93 -16.49 -8.31 24.53
N MET A 94 -15.75 -7.46 23.80
CA MET A 94 -15.36 -7.71 22.42
C MET A 94 -13.89 -8.12 22.27
N GLY A 95 -13.10 -8.00 23.35
CA GLY A 95 -11.73 -8.51 23.42
C GLY A 95 -11.68 -10.03 23.29
N LYS A 96 -10.53 -10.54 22.85
CA LYS A 96 -10.33 -11.98 22.65
C LYS A 96 -9.22 -12.55 23.52
N THR A 97 -8.52 -11.70 24.26
CA THR A 97 -7.35 -12.11 25.05
C THR A 97 -7.64 -12.37 26.51
N ASP A 98 -8.70 -11.78 27.07
CA ASP A 98 -9.06 -11.88 28.48
C ASP A 98 -10.58 -12.03 28.65
N ILE A 99 -11.13 -13.10 28.10
CA ILE A 99 -12.55 -13.44 28.27
C ILE A 99 -12.73 -14.10 29.62
N ARG A 100 -13.59 -13.52 30.46
CA ARG A 100 -13.90 -14.04 31.82
C ARG A 100 -15.01 -15.08 31.78
N ASP A 101 -15.00 -15.98 32.75
CA ASP A 101 -16.10 -16.93 32.94
C ASP A 101 -17.35 -16.19 33.43
N PRO A 102 -18.49 -16.28 32.72
CA PRO A 102 -19.74 -15.62 33.15
C PRO A 102 -20.26 -16.01 34.52
N GLY A 103 -20.04 -17.26 34.93
CA GLY A 103 -20.47 -17.77 36.24
C GLY A 103 -19.63 -17.15 37.37
N VAL A 104 -18.34 -17.01 37.15
CA VAL A 104 -17.45 -16.33 38.13
C VAL A 104 -17.82 -14.86 38.24
N ILE A 105 -18.06 -14.17 37.09
CA ILE A 105 -18.48 -12.75 37.09
C ILE A 105 -19.82 -12.60 37.82
N ALA A 106 -20.81 -13.46 37.60
CA ALA A 106 -22.09 -13.38 38.25
C ALA A 106 -22.00 -13.53 39.79
N GLN A 107 -21.00 -14.29 40.28
CA GLN A 107 -20.73 -14.42 41.71
C GLN A 107 -19.99 -13.21 42.28
N GLN A 108 -19.00 -12.69 41.57
CA GLN A 108 -18.18 -11.56 42.05
C GLN A 108 -18.87 -10.19 41.90
N TYR A 109 -19.71 -10.05 40.88
CA TYR A 109 -20.43 -8.81 40.56
C TYR A 109 -21.93 -9.07 40.42
N PRO A 110 -22.64 -9.30 41.53
CA PRO A 110 -24.07 -9.60 41.51
C PRO A 110 -24.89 -8.54 40.80
N GLY A 111 -25.72 -8.95 39.84
CA GLY A 111 -26.54 -8.04 39.05
C GLY A 111 -25.87 -7.52 37.75
N VAL A 112 -24.61 -7.82 37.49
CA VAL A 112 -23.97 -7.51 36.22
C VAL A 112 -24.20 -8.66 35.23
N ARG A 113 -24.66 -8.31 34.03
CA ARG A 113 -24.79 -9.23 32.91
C ARG A 113 -23.54 -9.16 32.05
N TYR A 114 -22.64 -10.13 32.22
CA TYR A 114 -21.43 -10.23 31.40
C TYR A 114 -21.73 -11.02 30.13
N ARG A 115 -21.32 -10.48 28.98
CA ARG A 115 -21.44 -11.14 27.68
C ARG A 115 -20.22 -10.87 26.81
N ALA A 116 -19.42 -11.90 26.59
CA ALA A 116 -18.49 -11.91 25.47
C ALA A 116 -19.26 -12.24 24.19
N PHE A 117 -18.98 -11.58 23.09
CA PHE A 117 -19.70 -11.76 21.83
C PHE A 117 -18.76 -11.77 20.63
N ASP A 118 -19.24 -12.36 19.54
CA ASP A 118 -18.59 -12.36 18.25
C ASP A 118 -19.51 -11.77 17.17
N LEU A 119 -18.90 -11.11 16.18
CA LEU A 119 -19.62 -10.49 15.09
C LEU A 119 -20.50 -11.47 14.30
N PHE A 120 -20.12 -12.74 14.24
CA PHE A 120 -20.84 -13.76 13.45
C PHE A 120 -21.96 -14.51 14.20
N GLU A 121 -22.08 -14.31 15.52
CA GLU A 121 -23.14 -14.94 16.33
C GLU A 121 -24.56 -14.68 15.82
N PRO A 122 -24.92 -13.48 15.34
CA PRO A 122 -26.30 -13.21 14.90
C PRO A 122 -26.74 -14.00 13.68
N GLY A 123 -25.81 -14.61 12.94
CA GLY A 123 -26.07 -15.30 11.69
C GLY A 123 -26.40 -14.38 10.51
N ARG A 124 -26.38 -14.95 9.30
CA ARG A 124 -26.51 -14.19 8.05
C ARG A 124 -27.79 -13.32 7.93
N PRO A 125 -29.00 -13.81 8.29
CA PRO A 125 -30.20 -13.00 8.17
C PRO A 125 -30.17 -11.73 9.02
N ARG A 126 -29.69 -11.85 10.28
CA ARG A 126 -29.60 -10.70 11.19
C ARG A 126 -28.52 -9.72 10.77
N MET A 127 -27.38 -10.25 10.29
CA MET A 127 -26.33 -9.42 9.74
C MET A 127 -26.81 -8.62 8.53
N HIS A 128 -27.61 -9.21 7.66
CA HIS A 128 -28.21 -8.49 6.52
C HIS A 128 -29.10 -7.33 6.98
N GLN A 129 -29.94 -7.56 8.01
CA GLN A 129 -30.76 -6.48 8.59
C GLN A 129 -29.90 -5.35 9.14
N TYR A 130 -28.83 -5.64 9.90
CA TYR A 130 -27.91 -4.63 10.40
C TYR A 130 -27.25 -3.82 9.28
N MET A 131 -26.88 -4.48 8.17
CA MET A 131 -26.30 -3.78 7.01
C MET A 131 -27.29 -2.85 6.35
N LEU A 132 -28.58 -3.20 6.26
CA LEU A 132 -29.62 -2.31 5.73
C LEU A 132 -29.87 -1.13 6.67
N GLU A 133 -29.95 -1.35 7.97
CA GLU A 133 -30.09 -0.28 8.96
C GLU A 133 -28.91 0.70 8.90
N LEU A 134 -27.67 0.20 8.83
CA LEU A 134 -26.47 1.01 8.68
C LEU A 134 -26.49 1.81 7.37
N ALA A 135 -26.90 1.19 6.25
CA ALA A 135 -27.00 1.89 4.97
C ALA A 135 -27.98 3.08 5.04
N THR A 136 -29.12 2.90 5.71
CA THR A 136 -30.09 3.97 5.97
C THR A 136 -29.47 5.09 6.81
N LEU A 137 -28.83 4.74 7.94
CA LEU A 137 -28.21 5.73 8.84
C LEU A 137 -27.08 6.52 8.17
N PHE A 138 -26.32 5.88 7.26
CA PHE A 138 -25.32 6.57 6.44
C PHE A 138 -25.98 7.45 5.37
N GLY A 139 -27.05 6.97 4.72
CA GLY A 139 -27.81 7.72 3.72
C GLY A 139 -28.44 8.99 4.30
N ASP A 140 -28.96 8.91 5.52
CA ASP A 140 -29.57 10.02 6.26
C ASP A 140 -28.53 10.96 6.89
N GLY A 141 -27.22 10.65 6.79
CA GLY A 141 -26.15 11.44 7.37
C GLY A 141 -26.04 11.35 8.91
N VAL A 142 -26.76 10.44 9.54
CA VAL A 142 -26.71 10.16 10.98
C VAL A 142 -25.35 9.57 11.35
N LEU A 143 -24.90 8.59 10.58
CA LEU A 143 -23.56 8.05 10.68
C LEU A 143 -22.65 8.64 9.60
N ARG A 144 -21.40 8.87 9.96
CA ARG A 144 -20.37 9.35 9.05
C ARG A 144 -19.22 8.35 8.96
N PRO A 145 -18.59 8.23 7.78
CA PRO A 145 -17.38 7.41 7.65
C PRO A 145 -16.32 7.81 8.69
N LEU A 146 -15.66 6.81 9.23
CA LEU A 146 -14.59 7.05 10.21
C LEU A 146 -13.35 7.61 9.52
N PRO A 147 -12.48 8.37 10.24
CA PRO A 147 -11.20 8.77 9.73
C PRO A 147 -10.37 7.55 9.30
N VAL A 148 -9.67 7.68 8.17
CA VAL A 148 -8.86 6.61 7.59
C VAL A 148 -7.43 7.08 7.42
N THR A 149 -6.47 6.30 7.90
CA THR A 149 -5.06 6.41 7.55
C THR A 149 -4.73 5.33 6.53
N THR A 150 -4.26 5.74 5.35
CA THR A 150 -3.97 4.81 4.26
C THR A 150 -2.48 4.48 4.17
N PHE A 151 -2.18 3.25 3.83
CA PHE A 151 -0.85 2.78 3.47
C PHE A 151 -0.94 1.99 2.17
N ASP A 152 0.06 2.12 1.31
CA ASP A 152 0.23 1.17 0.21
C ASP A 152 0.53 -0.23 0.79
N VAL A 153 -0.06 -1.30 0.22
CA VAL A 153 0.14 -2.67 0.70
C VAL A 153 1.62 -3.09 0.71
N ARG A 154 2.43 -2.52 -0.19
CA ARG A 154 3.89 -2.74 -0.22
C ARG A 154 4.60 -2.22 1.04
N ARG A 155 3.94 -1.36 1.79
CA ARG A 155 4.37 -0.85 3.11
C ARG A 155 3.65 -1.51 4.28
N ALA A 156 3.09 -2.71 4.09
CA ALA A 156 2.38 -3.44 5.14
C ALA A 156 3.13 -3.53 6.49
N PRO A 157 4.47 -3.78 6.54
CA PRO A 157 5.20 -3.76 7.81
C PRO A 157 5.12 -2.42 8.55
N ALA A 158 5.11 -1.29 7.82
CA ALA A 158 4.96 0.04 8.41
C ALA A 158 3.53 0.28 8.91
N ALA A 159 2.52 -0.14 8.14
CA ALA A 159 1.12 -0.08 8.53
C ALA A 159 0.84 -0.89 9.81
N LEU A 160 1.35 -2.13 9.88
CA LEU A 160 1.20 -2.99 11.05
C LEU A 160 1.92 -2.42 12.27
N ARG A 161 3.12 -1.86 12.11
CA ARG A 161 3.83 -1.17 13.19
C ARG A 161 3.08 0.06 13.68
N TYR A 162 2.52 0.86 12.78
CA TYR A 162 1.69 2.02 13.13
C TYR A 162 0.45 1.60 13.92
N LEU A 163 -0.19 0.51 13.50
CA LEU A 163 -1.35 -0.08 14.18
C LEU A 163 -0.96 -0.60 15.59
N SER A 164 0.15 -1.36 15.71
CA SER A 164 0.60 -1.93 16.99
C SER A 164 0.99 -0.88 18.02
N GLN A 165 1.44 0.30 17.58
CA GLN A 165 1.74 1.44 18.45
C GLN A 165 0.47 2.20 18.92
N ALA A 166 -0.72 1.76 18.48
CA ALA A 166 -2.00 2.41 18.78
C ALA A 166 -2.00 3.93 18.50
N ARG A 167 -1.25 4.40 17.49
CA ARG A 167 -1.16 5.82 17.11
C ARG A 167 -2.34 6.29 16.26
N HIS A 168 -2.99 5.36 15.57
CA HIS A 168 -4.10 5.66 14.67
C HIS A 168 -5.35 6.15 15.40
N THR A 169 -6.13 6.96 14.71
CA THR A 169 -7.52 7.29 15.03
C THR A 169 -8.39 6.74 13.91
N GLY A 170 -9.52 6.11 14.24
CA GLY A 170 -10.40 5.46 13.26
C GLY A 170 -9.79 4.17 12.71
N LYS A 171 -9.58 4.11 11.40
CA LYS A 171 -9.16 2.90 10.68
C LYS A 171 -7.81 3.06 9.98
N VAL A 172 -7.06 1.97 9.94
CA VAL A 172 -5.88 1.83 9.07
C VAL A 172 -6.27 0.94 7.90
N VAL A 173 -6.06 1.41 6.69
CA VAL A 173 -6.44 0.72 5.45
C VAL A 173 -5.21 0.56 4.57
N MET A 174 -5.00 -0.64 4.05
CA MET A 174 -3.98 -0.89 3.05
C MET A 174 -4.62 -0.84 1.65
N LEU A 175 -4.10 0.07 0.82
CA LEU A 175 -4.53 0.21 -0.57
C LEU A 175 -3.75 -0.76 -1.45
N MET A 176 -4.46 -1.48 -2.27
CA MET A 176 -3.84 -2.27 -3.33
C MET A 176 -3.45 -1.35 -4.48
N PRO A 177 -2.25 -1.51 -5.09
CA PRO A 177 -1.89 -0.75 -6.27
C PRO A 177 -2.90 -1.01 -7.38
N GLY A 178 -3.15 0.01 -8.19
CA GLY A 178 -3.96 -0.12 -9.40
C GLY A 178 -3.38 -1.12 -10.39
N SER A 179 -4.19 -1.62 -11.31
CA SER A 179 -3.70 -2.45 -12.40
C SER A 179 -2.81 -1.61 -13.32
N TRP A 180 -1.55 -2.02 -13.51
CA TRP A 180 -0.64 -1.36 -14.45
C TRP A 180 -1.13 -1.41 -15.91
N ALA A 181 -2.05 -2.32 -16.23
CA ALA A 181 -2.70 -2.42 -17.53
C ALA A 181 -3.76 -1.32 -17.79
N ALA A 182 -4.21 -0.61 -16.75
CA ALA A 182 -5.24 0.43 -16.88
C ALA A 182 -4.69 1.78 -17.39
N GLY A 183 -3.38 1.99 -17.31
CA GLY A 183 -2.69 3.21 -17.78
C GLY A 183 -1.78 2.94 -18.96
N THR A 184 -0.73 3.75 -19.09
CA THR A 184 0.31 3.64 -20.11
C THR A 184 1.53 2.90 -19.56
N VAL A 185 2.06 1.96 -20.34
CA VAL A 185 3.34 1.28 -20.05
C VAL A 185 4.43 1.85 -20.94
N LEU A 186 5.46 2.39 -20.33
CA LEU A 186 6.67 2.91 -21.01
C LEU A 186 7.73 1.82 -21.05
N ILE A 187 8.25 1.51 -22.24
CA ILE A 187 9.29 0.50 -22.46
C ILE A 187 10.50 1.17 -23.12
N THR A 188 11.61 1.30 -22.40
CA THR A 188 12.87 1.74 -23.00
C THR A 188 13.57 0.56 -23.70
N GLY A 189 14.24 0.83 -24.81
CA GLY A 189 14.71 -0.23 -25.70
C GLY A 189 13.56 -0.96 -26.41
N GLY A 190 12.38 -0.33 -26.48
CA GLY A 190 11.11 -0.93 -26.89
C GLY A 190 11.07 -1.48 -28.31
N THR A 191 11.92 -0.98 -29.20
CA THR A 191 12.06 -1.48 -30.60
C THR A 191 13.16 -2.55 -30.73
N GLY A 192 13.89 -2.86 -29.67
CA GLY A 192 14.88 -3.94 -29.65
C GLY A 192 14.23 -5.32 -29.46
N MET A 193 15.02 -6.38 -29.61
CA MET A 193 14.54 -7.77 -29.48
C MET A 193 13.80 -8.00 -28.14
N ALA A 194 14.41 -7.71 -27.02
CA ALA A 194 13.81 -7.91 -25.72
C ALA A 194 12.59 -6.98 -25.48
N GLY A 195 12.71 -5.71 -25.85
CA GLY A 195 11.63 -4.72 -25.69
C GLY A 195 10.40 -5.06 -26.53
N SER A 196 10.58 -5.47 -27.79
CA SER A 196 9.47 -5.86 -28.65
C SER A 196 8.78 -7.16 -28.17
N ALA A 197 9.54 -8.13 -27.69
CA ALA A 197 8.99 -9.34 -27.08
C ALA A 197 8.15 -9.03 -25.84
N VAL A 198 8.65 -8.13 -24.99
CA VAL A 198 7.92 -7.65 -23.80
C VAL A 198 6.66 -6.88 -24.20
N ALA A 199 6.74 -5.98 -25.20
CA ALA A 199 5.57 -5.24 -25.68
C ALA A 199 4.45 -6.19 -26.12
N ARG A 200 4.77 -7.22 -26.90
CA ARG A 200 3.82 -8.28 -27.28
C ARG A 200 3.23 -8.99 -26.07
N HIS A 201 4.10 -9.36 -25.13
CA HIS A 201 3.69 -10.11 -23.94
C HIS A 201 2.72 -9.31 -23.07
N VAL A 202 3.01 -8.03 -22.77
CA VAL A 202 2.15 -7.21 -21.92
C VAL A 202 0.80 -6.91 -22.55
N VAL A 203 0.74 -6.79 -23.87
CA VAL A 203 -0.53 -6.63 -24.59
C VAL A 203 -1.34 -7.93 -24.54
N ALA A 204 -0.72 -9.06 -24.90
CA ALA A 204 -1.42 -10.34 -25.05
C ALA A 204 -1.81 -10.98 -23.70
N ARG A 205 -0.95 -10.87 -22.68
CA ARG A 205 -1.13 -11.57 -21.39
C ARG A 205 -1.61 -10.69 -20.27
N HIS A 206 -1.29 -9.41 -20.29
CA HIS A 206 -1.65 -8.48 -19.21
C HIS A 206 -2.70 -7.45 -19.61
N GLY A 207 -3.14 -7.47 -20.88
CA GLY A 207 -4.22 -6.60 -21.34
C GLY A 207 -3.84 -5.11 -21.42
N VAL A 208 -2.55 -4.80 -21.47
CA VAL A 208 -2.08 -3.41 -21.65
C VAL A 208 -2.60 -2.89 -22.99
N ARG A 209 -3.14 -1.67 -22.99
CA ARG A 209 -3.73 -1.04 -24.17
C ARG A 209 -3.02 0.23 -24.61
N ASN A 210 -2.20 0.84 -23.77
CA ASN A 210 -1.46 2.05 -24.11
C ASN A 210 0.03 1.82 -23.85
N LEU A 211 0.85 1.97 -24.89
CA LEU A 211 2.31 1.78 -24.82
C LEU A 211 3.05 3.00 -25.38
N VAL A 212 4.14 3.35 -24.69
CA VAL A 212 5.18 4.26 -25.20
C VAL A 212 6.47 3.45 -25.32
N LEU A 213 6.90 3.21 -26.56
CA LEU A 213 8.14 2.51 -26.87
C LEU A 213 9.24 3.55 -27.15
N VAL A 214 10.27 3.56 -26.29
CA VAL A 214 11.37 4.51 -26.37
C VAL A 214 12.62 3.82 -26.91
N SER A 215 13.21 4.37 -27.96
CA SER A 215 14.52 3.95 -28.47
C SER A 215 15.23 5.11 -29.15
N ARG A 216 16.55 5.04 -29.27
CA ARG A 216 17.35 6.13 -29.89
C ARG A 216 16.94 6.43 -31.33
N ARG A 217 16.53 5.42 -32.11
CA ARG A 217 16.07 5.59 -33.50
C ARG A 217 14.54 5.82 -33.59
N GLY A 218 13.80 5.59 -32.52
CA GLY A 218 12.36 5.78 -32.52
C GLY A 218 11.64 5.01 -33.64
N PRO A 219 10.76 5.70 -34.39
CA PRO A 219 10.03 5.11 -35.51
C PRO A 219 10.91 4.55 -36.65
N ASP A 220 12.10 5.10 -36.79
CA ASP A 220 13.07 4.71 -37.86
C ASP A 220 13.86 3.43 -37.47
N ALA A 221 13.55 2.84 -36.32
CA ALA A 221 14.18 1.57 -35.93
C ALA A 221 13.66 0.42 -36.83
N PRO A 222 14.54 -0.49 -37.27
CA PRO A 222 14.12 -1.65 -38.05
C PRO A 222 13.03 -2.46 -37.33
N GLY A 223 11.95 -2.81 -38.03
CA GLY A 223 10.82 -3.55 -37.48
C GLY A 223 9.87 -2.75 -36.57
N ALA A 224 10.09 -1.42 -36.41
CA ALA A 224 9.24 -0.60 -35.54
C ALA A 224 7.82 -0.45 -36.10
N ALA A 225 7.69 -0.22 -37.42
CA ALA A 225 6.40 -0.07 -38.07
C ALA A 225 5.58 -1.36 -38.01
N GLU A 226 6.21 -2.51 -38.26
CA GLU A 226 5.60 -3.83 -38.17
C GLU A 226 5.14 -4.14 -36.75
N LEU A 227 5.97 -3.84 -35.74
CA LEU A 227 5.62 -4.01 -34.35
C LEU A 227 4.39 -3.17 -33.96
N VAL A 228 4.34 -1.90 -34.38
CA VAL A 228 3.19 -1.01 -34.14
C VAL A 228 1.93 -1.58 -34.78
N ALA A 229 2.01 -2.02 -36.03
CA ALA A 229 0.87 -2.60 -36.75
C ALA A 229 0.35 -3.88 -36.06
N GLU A 230 1.26 -4.76 -35.62
CA GLU A 230 0.93 -5.99 -34.90
C GLU A 230 0.23 -5.71 -33.56
N LEU A 231 0.79 -4.80 -32.76
CA LEU A 231 0.21 -4.45 -31.45
C LEU A 231 -1.12 -3.69 -31.61
N ALA A 232 -1.26 -2.86 -32.65
CA ALA A 232 -2.51 -2.19 -32.96
C ALA A 232 -3.60 -3.19 -33.38
N ALA A 233 -3.27 -4.20 -34.15
CA ALA A 233 -4.18 -5.29 -34.51
C ALA A 233 -4.62 -6.10 -33.26
N ALA A 234 -3.78 -6.17 -32.22
CA ALA A 234 -4.11 -6.75 -30.93
C ALA A 234 -4.91 -5.78 -30.01
N GLY A 235 -5.28 -4.60 -30.50
CA GLY A 235 -6.10 -3.61 -29.78
C GLY A 235 -5.32 -2.66 -28.87
N ALA A 236 -4.02 -2.50 -29.05
CA ALA A 236 -3.21 -1.58 -28.29
C ALA A 236 -2.93 -0.28 -29.08
N GLN A 237 -2.91 0.85 -28.38
CA GLN A 237 -2.40 2.12 -28.91
C GLN A 237 -0.91 2.20 -28.57
N VAL A 238 -0.07 2.39 -29.59
CA VAL A 238 1.38 2.36 -29.45
C VAL A 238 1.97 3.63 -30.01
N GLN A 239 2.72 4.33 -29.19
CA GLN A 239 3.53 5.45 -29.60
C GLN A 239 5.01 5.03 -29.56
N VAL A 240 5.73 5.21 -30.68
CA VAL A 240 7.18 5.00 -30.72
C VAL A 240 7.88 6.35 -30.73
N VAL A 241 8.80 6.57 -29.79
CA VAL A 241 9.46 7.85 -29.58
C VAL A 241 10.99 7.70 -29.74
N ALA A 242 11.58 8.57 -30.55
CA ALA A 242 13.03 8.72 -30.64
C ALA A 242 13.55 9.48 -29.43
N CYS A 243 14.18 8.78 -28.49
CA CYS A 243 14.73 9.36 -27.28
C CYS A 243 15.87 8.50 -26.74
N ASP A 244 16.97 9.12 -26.33
CA ASP A 244 17.97 8.48 -25.48
C ASP A 244 17.48 8.52 -24.03
N ALA A 245 17.16 7.39 -23.43
CA ALA A 245 16.69 7.31 -22.06
C ALA A 245 17.73 7.81 -21.02
N ALA A 246 19.01 7.94 -21.42
CA ALA A 246 20.06 8.54 -20.61
C ALA A 246 20.08 10.08 -20.71
N ASP A 247 19.28 10.67 -21.59
CA ASP A 247 19.02 12.13 -21.59
C ASP A 247 17.80 12.40 -20.69
N ARG A 248 18.06 12.92 -19.50
CA ARG A 248 17.03 13.18 -18.49
C ARG A 248 15.96 14.15 -18.99
N ALA A 249 16.36 15.20 -19.75
CA ALA A 249 15.41 16.20 -20.21
C ALA A 249 14.50 15.65 -21.30
N ALA A 250 15.07 14.91 -22.26
CA ALA A 250 14.31 14.24 -23.31
C ALA A 250 13.34 13.18 -22.71
N LEU A 251 13.81 12.39 -21.76
CA LEU A 251 12.98 11.40 -21.09
C LEU A 251 11.85 12.04 -20.26
N ALA A 252 12.14 13.13 -19.57
CA ALA A 252 11.13 13.89 -18.81
C ALA A 252 10.02 14.41 -19.74
N LYS A 253 10.38 14.89 -20.93
CA LYS A 253 9.41 15.31 -21.93
C LYS A 253 8.52 14.14 -22.39
N VAL A 254 9.11 12.98 -22.69
CA VAL A 254 8.33 11.77 -23.06
C VAL A 254 7.32 11.40 -21.99
N ILE A 255 7.73 11.45 -20.72
CA ILE A 255 6.82 11.12 -19.59
C ILE A 255 5.73 12.19 -19.45
N ALA A 256 6.05 13.47 -19.63
CA ALA A 256 5.09 14.56 -19.53
C ALA A 256 4.07 14.57 -20.69
N ASP A 257 4.45 14.07 -21.85
CA ASP A 257 3.58 13.97 -23.03
C ASP A 257 2.57 12.79 -22.93
N ILE A 258 2.67 11.94 -21.91
CA ILE A 258 1.70 10.84 -21.67
C ILE A 258 0.34 11.43 -21.27
N PRO A 259 -0.76 11.04 -21.96
CA PRO A 259 -2.08 11.59 -21.70
C PRO A 259 -2.56 11.34 -20.27
N VAL A 260 -3.14 12.36 -19.63
CA VAL A 260 -3.68 12.26 -18.24
C VAL A 260 -4.80 11.22 -18.14
N GLN A 261 -5.53 10.95 -19.22
CA GLN A 261 -6.59 9.94 -19.27
C GLN A 261 -6.06 8.51 -19.17
N HIS A 262 -4.79 8.31 -19.55
CA HIS A 262 -4.08 7.04 -19.47
C HIS A 262 -2.71 7.27 -18.82
N PRO A 263 -2.65 7.62 -17.53
CA PRO A 263 -1.42 8.01 -16.87
C PRO A 263 -0.37 6.89 -16.90
N LEU A 264 0.89 7.25 -16.73
CA LEU A 264 1.97 6.27 -16.62
C LEU A 264 1.73 5.34 -15.43
N SER A 265 1.53 4.06 -15.71
CA SER A 265 1.23 3.00 -14.73
C SER A 265 2.30 1.92 -14.65
N GLY A 266 3.14 1.80 -15.68
CA GLY A 266 4.22 0.82 -15.73
C GLY A 266 5.44 1.33 -16.45
N VAL A 267 6.62 0.95 -15.96
CA VAL A 267 7.92 1.23 -16.57
C VAL A 267 8.66 -0.09 -16.74
N ILE A 268 9.14 -0.34 -17.95
CA ILE A 268 9.98 -1.51 -18.26
C ILE A 268 11.26 -1.03 -18.95
N HIS A 269 12.38 -1.22 -18.30
CA HIS A 269 13.69 -0.81 -18.79
C HIS A 269 14.40 -2.03 -19.39
N THR A 270 14.40 -2.13 -20.74
CA THR A 270 15.12 -3.17 -21.48
C THR A 270 16.30 -2.62 -22.25
N ALA A 271 16.51 -1.29 -22.25
CA ALA A 271 17.64 -0.70 -22.94
C ALA A 271 18.98 -1.16 -22.35
N GLY A 272 19.95 -1.35 -23.20
CA GLY A 272 21.30 -1.74 -22.84
C GLY A 272 22.23 -1.70 -24.03
N ALA A 273 23.52 -1.61 -23.74
CA ALA A 273 24.60 -1.72 -24.72
C ALA A 273 25.68 -2.66 -24.15
N LEU A 274 26.43 -3.29 -25.02
CA LEU A 274 27.63 -4.02 -24.70
C LEU A 274 28.84 -3.29 -25.30
N ASP A 275 29.93 -3.25 -24.55
CA ASP A 275 31.25 -2.86 -25.02
C ASP A 275 32.28 -3.67 -24.19
N ASP A 276 32.36 -4.95 -24.54
CA ASP A 276 33.12 -5.95 -23.81
C ASP A 276 34.63 -5.78 -23.99
N ALA A 277 35.36 -5.87 -22.92
CA ALA A 277 36.82 -5.90 -22.92
C ALA A 277 37.36 -6.50 -21.61
N VAL A 278 38.54 -7.07 -21.68
CA VAL A 278 39.27 -7.43 -20.46
C VAL A 278 39.61 -6.18 -19.66
N VAL A 279 39.66 -6.29 -18.33
CA VAL A 279 39.81 -5.14 -17.41
C VAL A 279 40.96 -4.22 -17.78
N MET A 280 42.05 -4.77 -18.24
CA MET A 280 43.24 -3.99 -18.65
C MET A 280 43.04 -3.16 -19.94
N SER A 281 41.98 -3.45 -20.72
CA SER A 281 41.64 -2.76 -21.96
C SER A 281 40.36 -1.94 -21.84
N LEU A 282 39.74 -1.88 -20.67
CA LEU A 282 38.59 -1.01 -20.41
C LEU A 282 39.07 0.43 -20.33
N THR A 283 38.54 1.27 -21.21
CA THR A 283 38.71 2.72 -21.14
C THR A 283 37.48 3.38 -20.50
N PRO A 284 37.57 4.59 -19.96
CA PRO A 284 36.41 5.35 -19.48
C PRO A 284 35.26 5.38 -20.48
N ASP A 285 35.54 5.65 -21.77
CA ASP A 285 34.51 5.72 -22.80
C ASP A 285 33.77 4.42 -22.98
N ARG A 286 34.43 3.28 -22.92
CA ARG A 286 33.83 1.94 -22.99
C ARG A 286 32.94 1.65 -21.78
N VAL A 287 33.36 2.10 -20.61
CA VAL A 287 32.57 2.00 -19.39
C VAL A 287 31.34 2.88 -19.50
N ASP A 288 31.50 4.13 -19.94
CA ASP A 288 30.41 5.11 -20.06
C ASP A 288 29.33 4.67 -21.05
N VAL A 289 29.70 4.07 -22.19
CA VAL A 289 28.74 3.54 -23.16
C VAL A 289 27.76 2.55 -22.51
N VAL A 290 28.25 1.65 -21.67
CA VAL A 290 27.46 0.63 -20.99
C VAL A 290 26.67 1.23 -19.82
N LEU A 291 27.35 2.00 -18.95
CA LEU A 291 26.71 2.60 -17.78
C LEU A 291 25.60 3.58 -18.20
N ARG A 292 25.86 4.44 -19.18
CA ARG A 292 24.89 5.42 -19.68
C ARG A 292 23.56 4.74 -20.07
N SER A 293 23.63 3.65 -20.82
CA SER A 293 22.43 2.98 -21.33
C SER A 293 21.63 2.24 -20.24
N LYS A 294 22.28 1.78 -19.17
CA LYS A 294 21.66 1.00 -18.09
C LYS A 294 21.50 1.81 -16.81
N VAL A 295 22.59 2.42 -16.33
CA VAL A 295 22.63 3.09 -15.02
C VAL A 295 21.93 4.44 -15.09
N ASP A 296 22.41 5.35 -15.97
CA ASP A 296 21.84 6.70 -16.05
C ASP A 296 20.37 6.65 -16.47
N ALA A 297 20.04 5.83 -17.47
CA ALA A 297 18.66 5.66 -17.91
C ALA A 297 17.75 5.14 -16.80
N ALA A 298 18.17 4.11 -16.06
CA ALA A 298 17.38 3.55 -14.95
C ALA A 298 17.26 4.54 -13.78
N TRP A 299 18.31 5.31 -13.50
CA TRP A 299 18.29 6.35 -12.48
C TRP A 299 17.32 7.48 -12.84
N HIS A 300 17.37 7.97 -14.07
CA HIS A 300 16.44 9.00 -14.55
C HIS A 300 14.99 8.50 -14.53
N LEU A 301 14.74 7.27 -14.94
CA LEU A 301 13.42 6.66 -14.81
C LEU A 301 12.97 6.62 -13.33
N HIS A 302 13.85 6.26 -12.40
CA HIS A 302 13.55 6.27 -10.97
C HIS A 302 13.17 7.67 -10.48
N GLU A 303 14.02 8.67 -10.73
CA GLU A 303 13.77 10.04 -10.27
C GLU A 303 12.48 10.64 -10.85
N LEU A 304 12.24 10.45 -12.15
CA LEU A 304 11.09 11.01 -12.84
C LEU A 304 9.76 10.31 -12.50
N THR A 305 9.81 9.12 -11.90
CA THR A 305 8.61 8.33 -11.60
C THR A 305 8.40 8.01 -10.12
N ARG A 306 9.29 8.46 -9.24
CA ARG A 306 9.18 8.13 -7.80
C ARG A 306 7.95 8.72 -7.13
N ASP A 307 7.45 9.84 -7.63
CA ASP A 307 6.30 10.57 -7.11
C ASP A 307 5.01 10.31 -7.93
N LEU A 308 5.10 9.44 -8.94
CA LEU A 308 3.96 8.99 -9.74
C LEU A 308 3.39 7.67 -9.21
N ASP A 309 2.09 7.45 -9.43
CA ASP A 309 1.42 6.21 -9.03
C ASP A 309 1.70 5.06 -10.02
N VAL A 310 2.98 4.70 -10.11
CA VAL A 310 3.45 3.60 -10.95
C VAL A 310 3.26 2.28 -10.21
N SER A 311 2.54 1.35 -10.81
CA SER A 311 2.26 0.02 -10.23
C SER A 311 3.33 -1.03 -10.57
N ALA A 312 4.08 -0.85 -11.67
CA ALA A 312 5.14 -1.75 -12.10
C ALA A 312 6.39 -0.98 -12.52
N PHE A 313 7.55 -1.41 -12.05
CA PHE A 313 8.86 -0.91 -12.46
C PHE A 313 9.80 -2.10 -12.64
N VAL A 314 10.04 -2.48 -13.88
CA VAL A 314 10.78 -3.70 -14.24
C VAL A 314 12.08 -3.33 -14.95
N MET A 315 13.18 -3.88 -14.49
CA MET A 315 14.50 -3.67 -15.08
C MET A 315 15.09 -5.00 -15.57
N PHE A 316 15.65 -4.98 -16.77
CA PHE A 316 16.31 -6.13 -17.38
C PHE A 316 17.79 -6.11 -17.01
N SER A 317 18.12 -6.83 -15.95
CA SER A 317 19.46 -7.14 -15.50
C SER A 317 20.03 -8.39 -16.20
N SER A 318 21.13 -8.89 -15.74
CA SER A 318 21.81 -10.08 -16.30
C SER A 318 22.41 -10.93 -15.19
N MET A 319 22.49 -12.22 -15.43
CA MET A 319 23.31 -13.16 -14.64
C MET A 319 24.75 -12.70 -14.48
N ALA A 320 25.29 -11.95 -15.47
CA ALA A 320 26.63 -11.38 -15.37
C ALA A 320 26.82 -10.46 -14.15
N GLY A 321 25.75 -9.77 -13.69
CA GLY A 321 25.77 -8.97 -12.47
C GLY A 321 25.85 -9.80 -11.18
N LEU A 322 25.42 -11.06 -11.21
CA LEU A 322 25.35 -11.95 -10.05
C LEU A 322 26.59 -12.84 -9.93
N VAL A 323 27.01 -13.46 -11.04
CA VAL A 323 28.11 -14.46 -11.04
C VAL A 323 29.37 -13.97 -11.73
N GLY A 324 29.33 -12.77 -12.32
CA GLY A 324 30.40 -12.28 -13.18
C GLY A 324 30.38 -12.88 -14.58
N SER A 325 31.12 -12.27 -15.49
CA SER A 325 31.36 -12.79 -16.84
C SER A 325 32.70 -12.27 -17.34
N SER A 326 33.50 -13.16 -17.91
CA SER A 326 34.83 -12.81 -18.43
C SER A 326 34.72 -11.76 -19.53
N GLY A 327 35.51 -10.69 -19.45
CA GLY A 327 35.48 -9.58 -20.39
C GLY A 327 34.31 -8.63 -20.27
N GLN A 328 33.41 -8.78 -19.28
CA GLN A 328 32.20 -7.99 -19.12
C GLN A 328 32.13 -7.22 -17.80
N ALA A 329 33.23 -6.75 -17.28
CA ALA A 329 33.25 -6.09 -15.97
C ALA A 329 32.38 -4.83 -15.90
N ASN A 330 32.35 -3.98 -16.94
CA ASN A 330 31.48 -2.83 -17.07
C ASN A 330 29.99 -3.24 -17.15
N TYR A 331 29.68 -4.26 -17.91
CA TYR A 331 28.33 -4.79 -18.05
C TYR A 331 27.83 -5.45 -16.74
N ALA A 332 28.68 -6.21 -16.07
CA ALA A 332 28.38 -6.78 -14.75
C ALA A 332 28.10 -5.68 -13.72
N ALA A 333 28.95 -4.64 -13.65
CA ALA A 333 28.74 -3.49 -12.77
C ALA A 333 27.41 -2.76 -13.03
N ALA A 334 27.08 -2.52 -14.30
CA ALA A 334 25.82 -1.88 -14.67
C ALA A 334 24.58 -2.70 -14.25
N ASN A 335 24.63 -4.04 -14.39
CA ASN A 335 23.54 -4.91 -13.98
C ASN A 335 23.42 -5.03 -12.45
N SER A 336 24.53 -5.07 -11.72
CA SER A 336 24.53 -5.02 -10.25
C SER A 336 23.91 -3.71 -9.74
N PHE A 337 24.09 -2.58 -10.44
CA PHE A 337 23.40 -1.34 -10.12
C PHE A 337 21.89 -1.46 -10.27
N LEU A 338 21.38 -2.10 -11.35
CA LEU A 338 19.95 -2.31 -11.53
C LEU A 338 19.34 -3.14 -10.40
N ASP A 339 20.05 -4.17 -9.94
CA ASP A 339 19.64 -5.02 -8.83
C ASP A 339 19.57 -4.23 -7.52
N ALA A 340 20.59 -3.40 -7.26
CA ALA A 340 20.63 -2.50 -6.11
C ALA A 340 19.53 -1.44 -6.17
N LEU A 341 19.26 -0.86 -7.33
CA LEU A 341 18.19 0.13 -7.52
C LEU A 341 16.82 -0.51 -7.26
N ALA A 342 16.60 -1.76 -7.68
CA ALA A 342 15.36 -2.46 -7.36
C ALA A 342 15.18 -2.65 -5.84
N ALA A 343 16.25 -3.01 -5.12
CA ALA A 343 16.24 -3.12 -3.67
C ALA A 343 15.98 -1.75 -3.00
N HIS A 344 16.66 -0.70 -3.48
CA HIS A 344 16.48 0.67 -3.00
C HIS A 344 15.03 1.14 -3.15
N ARG A 345 14.43 0.98 -4.34
CA ARG A 345 13.02 1.34 -4.57
C ARG A 345 12.08 0.61 -3.61
N ARG A 346 12.22 -0.71 -3.47
CA ARG A 346 11.39 -1.50 -2.54
C ARG A 346 11.54 -1.05 -1.08
N ALA A 347 12.74 -0.71 -0.65
CA ALA A 347 12.97 -0.18 0.70
C ALA A 347 12.22 1.14 0.97
N HIS A 348 11.95 1.92 -0.09
CA HIS A 348 11.16 3.16 -0.03
C HIS A 348 9.67 2.95 -0.35
N GLY A 349 9.19 1.70 -0.45
CA GLY A 349 7.79 1.38 -0.75
C GLY A 349 7.39 1.62 -2.20
N LEU A 350 8.36 1.75 -3.12
CA LEU A 350 8.12 1.88 -4.55
C LEU A 350 8.19 0.51 -5.23
N PRO A 351 7.38 0.27 -6.28
CA PRO A 351 7.46 -0.98 -7.02
C PRO A 351 8.81 -1.08 -7.73
N ALA A 352 9.44 -2.23 -7.66
CA ALA A 352 10.57 -2.57 -8.52
C ALA A 352 10.89 -4.06 -8.52
N ILE A 353 11.25 -4.55 -9.70
CA ILE A 353 11.84 -5.87 -9.88
C ILE A 353 13.02 -5.74 -10.85
N SER A 354 14.11 -6.43 -10.57
CA SER A 354 15.23 -6.62 -11.48
C SER A 354 15.27 -8.08 -11.91
N LEU A 355 15.30 -8.33 -13.20
CA LEU A 355 15.26 -9.65 -13.80
C LEU A 355 16.66 -10.00 -14.32
N GLY A 356 17.37 -10.89 -13.64
CA GLY A 356 18.71 -11.36 -14.02
C GLY A 356 18.62 -12.42 -15.12
N TRP A 357 18.59 -12.00 -16.37
CA TRP A 357 18.49 -12.90 -17.53
C TRP A 357 19.80 -13.63 -17.81
N GLY A 358 19.67 -14.86 -18.22
CA GLY A 358 20.74 -15.64 -18.84
C GLY A 358 20.90 -15.30 -20.33
N LEU A 359 21.64 -16.14 -21.07
CA LEU A 359 21.77 -16.01 -22.51
C LEU A 359 20.43 -16.27 -23.20
N TRP A 360 20.09 -15.43 -24.16
CA TRP A 360 18.86 -15.57 -24.95
C TRP A 360 19.09 -16.52 -26.11
N ASP A 361 18.12 -17.38 -26.41
CA ASP A 361 18.16 -18.33 -27.52
C ASP A 361 18.13 -17.65 -28.91
N GLN A 362 17.53 -16.43 -28.96
CA GLN A 362 17.51 -15.65 -30.20
C GLN A 362 18.68 -14.67 -30.27
N ALA A 363 19.34 -14.62 -31.40
CA ALA A 363 20.37 -13.64 -31.66
C ALA A 363 19.82 -12.22 -31.61
N SER A 364 20.52 -11.34 -30.92
CA SER A 364 20.22 -9.91 -30.81
C SER A 364 21.40 -9.08 -31.30
N ALA A 365 21.21 -7.77 -31.47
CA ALA A 365 22.33 -6.85 -31.71
C ALA A 365 23.40 -6.91 -30.61
N MET A 366 23.08 -7.45 -29.43
CA MET A 366 24.01 -7.64 -28.32
C MET A 366 24.70 -9.03 -28.32
N THR A 367 24.13 -10.03 -28.99
CA THR A 367 24.63 -11.42 -28.97
C THR A 367 25.13 -11.91 -30.34
N GLY A 368 24.92 -11.15 -31.41
CA GLY A 368 25.33 -11.52 -32.78
C GLY A 368 26.83 -11.52 -33.06
N GLY A 369 27.67 -11.31 -32.04
CA GLY A 369 29.12 -11.34 -32.09
C GLY A 369 29.77 -12.28 -31.05
N LEU A 370 28.95 -13.08 -30.34
CA LEU A 370 29.41 -14.09 -29.36
C LEU A 370 29.59 -15.45 -30.05
#